data_04b5143ad8a1c619bd6952ac969c8b25
#
_entry.id   04b5143ad8a1c619bd6952ac969c8b25
#
_cell.length_a   1.000
_cell.length_b   1.000
_cell.length_c   1.000
_cell.angle_alpha   90.00
_cell.angle_beta   90.00
_cell.angle_gamma   90.00
#
_symmetry.space_group_name_H-M   'P 1'
#
loop_
_entity.id
_entity.type
_entity.pdbx_description
1 polymer ?
#
loop_
_entity_poly.entity_id
_entity_poly.type
_entity_poly.pdbx_seq_one_letter_code
_entity_poly.pdbx_strand_id
1 'polypeptide(L)'
;MFLDYDFRHFNFRLVFYMIALNIIGVLVIRSATNMNADAVNKQLLGVLVGLAVAIGLSLIDYHRILNFSMAIYGLCIASLVAVLIWGNVVNNAKRWIEVPVIGQLQPSEFVKIGLIVTFSWYFMKYQERINQVSTVAIAAALFA
;
A
#
# COMPACT_ATOMS: atom_id res chain seq x y z
N MET A 1 21.27 -2.20 -13.57
CA MET A 1 20.87 -2.15 -14.95
C MET A 1 19.36 -2.26 -14.98
N PHE A 2 18.66 -1.27 -15.53
CA PHE A 2 17.22 -1.07 -15.28
C PHE A 2 16.30 -1.71 -16.34
N LEU A 3 16.79 -2.54 -17.25
CA LEU A 3 16.06 -2.93 -18.47
C LEU A 3 16.14 -4.43 -18.84
N ASP A 4 16.38 -5.32 -17.89
CA ASP A 4 16.23 -6.77 -18.15
C ASP A 4 14.86 -7.30 -17.70
N TYR A 5 13.80 -6.48 -17.89
CA TYR A 5 12.45 -6.92 -17.64
C TYR A 5 11.94 -7.77 -18.80
N ASP A 6 11.78 -9.07 -18.58
CA ASP A 6 11.22 -9.99 -19.57
C ASP A 6 9.69 -9.81 -19.65
N PHE A 7 9.26 -8.99 -20.61
CA PHE A 7 7.84 -8.73 -20.89
C PHE A 7 7.02 -9.98 -21.22
N ARG A 8 7.67 -11.13 -21.52
CA ARG A 8 6.96 -12.40 -21.79
C ARG A 8 6.26 -12.96 -20.57
N HIS A 9 6.70 -12.59 -19.35
CA HIS A 9 6.08 -13.01 -18.09
C HIS A 9 5.14 -11.94 -17.49
N PHE A 10 4.88 -10.86 -18.24
CA PHE A 10 3.99 -9.80 -17.78
C PHE A 10 2.52 -10.29 -17.71
N ASN A 11 1.91 -10.18 -16.55
CA ASN A 11 0.54 -10.66 -16.33
C ASN A 11 -0.51 -9.62 -16.79
N PHE A 12 -0.79 -9.59 -18.09
CA PHE A 12 -1.80 -8.69 -18.68
C PHE A 12 -3.19 -8.86 -18.07
N ARG A 13 -3.54 -10.06 -17.58
CA ARG A 13 -4.84 -10.31 -16.94
C ARG A 13 -4.99 -9.49 -15.65
N LEU A 14 -3.93 -9.40 -14.84
CA LEU A 14 -3.92 -8.61 -13.61
C LEU A 14 -4.13 -7.13 -13.92
N VAL A 15 -3.44 -6.59 -14.92
CA VAL A 15 -3.60 -5.20 -15.36
C VAL A 15 -5.02 -4.94 -15.86
N PHE A 16 -5.58 -5.85 -16.65
CA PHE A 16 -6.96 -5.76 -17.11
C PHE A 16 -7.96 -5.67 -15.95
N TYR A 17 -7.85 -6.58 -14.97
CA TYR A 17 -8.72 -6.54 -13.79
C TYR A 17 -8.54 -5.26 -12.97
N MET A 18 -7.31 -4.80 -12.82
CA MET A 18 -7.02 -3.55 -12.11
C MET A 18 -7.69 -2.36 -12.79
N ILE A 19 -7.58 -2.25 -14.11
CA ILE A 19 -8.23 -1.17 -14.89
C ILE A 19 -9.76 -1.29 -14.80
N ALA A 20 -10.32 -2.50 -14.98
CA ALA A 20 -11.74 -2.73 -14.91
C ALA A 20 -12.33 -2.32 -13.55
N LEU A 21 -11.67 -2.71 -12.45
CA LEU A 21 -12.09 -2.33 -11.10
C LEU A 21 -12.01 -0.82 -10.86
N ASN A 22 -10.99 -0.14 -11.39
CA ASN A 22 -10.89 1.32 -11.30
C ASN A 22 -12.02 2.02 -12.07
N ILE A 23 -12.36 1.54 -13.27
CA ILE A 23 -13.49 2.08 -14.05
C ILE A 23 -14.80 1.92 -13.27
N ILE A 24 -15.05 0.72 -12.74
CA ILE A 24 -16.24 0.45 -11.91
C ILE A 24 -16.25 1.37 -10.70
N GLY A 25 -15.12 1.53 -10.01
CA GLY A 25 -14.99 2.42 -8.84
C GLY A 25 -15.36 3.87 -9.16
N VAL A 26 -14.87 4.40 -10.28
CA VAL A 26 -15.22 5.77 -10.73
C VAL A 26 -16.71 5.89 -11.04
N LEU A 27 -17.30 4.90 -11.72
CA LEU A 27 -18.73 4.90 -12.04
C LEU A 27 -19.61 4.85 -10.78
N VAL A 28 -19.24 4.02 -9.81
CA VAL A 28 -19.95 3.92 -8.52
C VAL A 28 -19.86 5.24 -7.75
N ILE A 29 -18.69 5.86 -7.65
CA ILE A 29 -18.54 7.15 -6.96
C ILE A 29 -19.34 8.24 -7.67
N ARG A 30 -19.30 8.28 -8.98
CA ARG A 30 -20.10 9.23 -9.77
C ARG A 30 -21.59 9.10 -9.47
N SER A 31 -22.09 7.86 -9.37
CA SER A 31 -23.50 7.59 -9.03
C SER A 31 -23.82 7.93 -7.57
N ALA A 32 -22.97 7.51 -6.63
CA ALA A 32 -23.19 7.69 -5.21
C ALA A 32 -23.12 9.16 -4.75
N THR A 33 -22.37 10.00 -5.44
CA THR A 33 -22.19 11.43 -5.11
C THR A 33 -23.11 12.35 -5.89
N ASN A 34 -24.19 11.83 -6.50
CA ASN A 34 -25.13 12.61 -7.33
C ASN A 34 -24.41 13.45 -8.41
N MET A 35 -23.42 12.85 -9.09
CA MET A 35 -22.60 13.49 -10.13
C MET A 35 -21.76 14.68 -9.63
N ASN A 36 -21.40 14.73 -8.36
CA ASN A 36 -20.51 15.76 -7.84
C ASN A 36 -19.15 15.70 -8.54
N ALA A 37 -18.86 16.71 -9.34
CA ALA A 37 -17.64 16.76 -10.16
C ALA A 37 -16.36 16.73 -9.31
N ASP A 38 -16.35 17.35 -8.13
CA ASP A 38 -15.18 17.39 -7.26
C ASP A 38 -14.81 16.00 -6.71
N ALA A 39 -15.83 15.22 -6.32
CA ALA A 39 -15.61 13.85 -5.85
C ALA A 39 -15.08 12.95 -6.96
N VAL A 40 -15.63 13.07 -8.17
CA VAL A 40 -15.18 12.31 -9.35
C VAL A 40 -13.75 12.71 -9.75
N ASN A 41 -13.43 14.00 -9.74
CA ASN A 41 -12.09 14.49 -10.07
C ASN A 41 -11.04 14.01 -9.07
N LYS A 42 -11.34 14.02 -7.75
CA LYS A 42 -10.46 13.46 -6.71
C LYS A 42 -10.23 11.96 -6.94
N GLN A 43 -11.27 11.21 -7.29
CA GLN A 43 -11.14 9.79 -7.59
C GLN A 43 -10.28 9.54 -8.84
N LEU A 44 -10.49 10.29 -9.91
CA LEU A 44 -9.69 10.19 -11.14
C LEU A 44 -8.21 10.50 -10.87
N LEU A 45 -7.95 11.55 -10.08
CA LEU A 45 -6.59 11.89 -9.68
C LEU A 45 -5.96 10.76 -8.85
N GLY A 46 -6.70 10.18 -7.91
CA GLY A 46 -6.25 9.02 -7.14
C GLY A 46 -5.92 7.81 -8.01
N VAL A 47 -6.75 7.52 -9.02
CA VAL A 47 -6.52 6.44 -9.99
C VAL A 47 -5.25 6.71 -10.81
N LEU A 48 -5.07 7.94 -11.31
CA LEU A 48 -3.88 8.30 -12.10
C LEU A 48 -2.60 8.19 -11.28
N VAL A 49 -2.59 8.71 -10.05
CA VAL A 49 -1.44 8.61 -9.15
C VAL A 49 -1.18 7.16 -8.78
N GLY A 50 -2.23 6.39 -8.46
CA GLY A 50 -2.11 4.97 -8.15
C GLY A 50 -1.53 4.15 -9.29
N LEU A 51 -1.97 4.39 -10.52
CA LEU A 51 -1.42 3.75 -11.72
C LEU A 51 0.04 4.13 -11.96
N ALA A 52 0.39 5.41 -11.80
CA ALA A 52 1.77 5.87 -11.95
C ALA A 52 2.70 5.20 -10.91
N VAL A 53 2.26 5.11 -9.65
CA VAL A 53 2.99 4.40 -8.59
C VAL A 53 3.11 2.91 -8.90
N ALA A 54 2.04 2.26 -9.35
CA ALA A 54 2.05 0.84 -9.69
C ALA A 54 3.04 0.54 -10.84
N ILE A 55 3.05 1.37 -11.88
CA ILE A 55 4.04 1.26 -12.97
C ILE A 55 5.45 1.48 -12.44
N GLY A 56 5.67 2.52 -11.65
CA GLY A 56 6.98 2.81 -11.06
C GLY A 56 7.50 1.65 -10.19
N LEU A 57 6.65 1.07 -9.34
CA LEU A 57 7.01 -0.07 -8.51
C LEU A 57 7.26 -1.33 -9.34
N SER A 58 6.55 -1.54 -10.45
CA SER A 58 6.74 -2.71 -11.31
C SER A 58 8.11 -2.72 -12.00
N LEU A 59 8.77 -1.57 -12.13
CA LEU A 59 10.12 -1.45 -12.69
C LEU A 59 11.23 -1.66 -11.65
N ILE A 60 10.88 -1.71 -10.37
CA ILE A 60 11.84 -1.90 -9.28
C ILE A 60 11.97 -3.39 -8.97
N ASP A 61 13.20 -3.89 -8.90
CA ASP A 61 13.46 -5.26 -8.44
C ASP A 61 13.00 -5.42 -6.98
N TYR A 62 12.14 -6.42 -6.75
CA TYR A 62 11.59 -6.71 -5.41
C TYR A 62 12.68 -7.03 -4.37
N HIS A 63 13.84 -7.55 -4.79
CA HIS A 63 14.97 -7.77 -3.89
C HIS A 63 15.46 -6.46 -3.26
N ARG A 64 15.42 -5.36 -4.00
CA ARG A 64 15.76 -4.04 -3.46
C ARG A 64 14.74 -3.59 -2.42
N ILE A 65 13.45 -3.79 -2.70
CA ILE A 65 12.37 -3.46 -1.76
C ILE A 65 12.55 -4.27 -0.47
N LEU A 66 12.86 -5.56 -0.59
CA LEU A 66 13.10 -6.43 0.58
C LEU A 66 14.33 -5.98 1.39
N ASN A 67 15.39 -5.50 0.76
CA ASN A 67 16.57 -4.99 1.46
C ASN A 67 16.25 -3.74 2.31
N PHE A 68 15.25 -2.94 1.92
CA PHE A 68 14.79 -1.79 2.68
C PHE A 68 13.65 -2.10 3.66
N SER A 69 13.28 -3.38 3.83
CA SER A 69 12.12 -3.79 4.64
C SER A 69 12.15 -3.25 6.07
N MET A 70 13.30 -3.22 6.73
CA MET A 70 13.43 -2.67 8.08
C MET A 70 13.22 -1.15 8.12
N ALA A 71 13.69 -0.42 7.11
CA ALA A 71 13.43 1.00 6.99
C ALA A 71 11.95 1.28 6.71
N ILE A 72 11.32 0.46 5.86
CA ILE A 72 9.88 0.51 5.58
C ILE A 72 9.09 0.26 6.86
N TYR A 73 9.46 -0.75 7.66
CA TYR A 73 8.82 -1.04 8.93
C TYR A 73 8.93 0.12 9.92
N GLY A 74 10.13 0.71 10.05
CA GLY A 74 10.34 1.90 10.89
C GLY A 74 9.48 3.08 10.44
N LEU A 75 9.35 3.31 9.14
CA LEU A 75 8.48 4.35 8.57
C LEU A 75 6.99 4.06 8.86
N CYS A 76 6.57 2.79 8.81
CA CYS A 76 5.22 2.38 9.17
C CYS A 76 4.91 2.71 10.62
N ILE A 77 5.78 2.35 11.55
CA ILE A 77 5.61 2.68 12.98
C ILE A 77 5.57 4.20 13.17
N ALA A 78 6.50 4.93 12.57
CA ALA A 78 6.55 6.40 12.66
C ALA A 78 5.24 7.03 12.15
N SER A 79 4.67 6.50 11.05
CA SER A 79 3.41 6.99 10.49
C SER A 79 2.21 6.73 11.43
N LEU A 80 2.18 5.58 12.11
CA LEU A 80 1.14 5.28 13.12
C LEU A 80 1.26 6.22 14.33
N VAL A 81 2.47 6.44 14.82
CA VAL A 81 2.71 7.40 15.92
C VAL A 81 2.33 8.81 15.49
N ALA A 82 2.64 9.22 14.28
CA ALA A 82 2.26 10.52 13.74
C ALA A 82 0.73 10.70 13.73
N VAL A 83 -0.04 9.67 13.38
CA VAL A 83 -1.51 9.72 13.43
C VAL A 83 -2.03 9.89 14.86
N LEU A 84 -1.41 9.24 15.85
CA LEU A 84 -1.81 9.39 17.24
C LEU A 84 -1.63 10.82 17.74
N ILE A 85 -0.59 11.53 17.25
CA ILE A 85 -0.27 12.90 17.66
C ILE A 85 -1.10 13.91 16.85
N TRP A 86 -1.08 13.81 15.53
CA TRP A 86 -1.65 14.82 14.60
C TRP A 86 -2.91 14.38 13.88
N GLY A 87 -3.41 13.16 14.12
CA GLY A 87 -4.58 12.63 13.42
C GLY A 87 -5.88 13.37 13.79
N ASN A 88 -6.74 13.54 12.79
CA ASN A 88 -8.08 14.09 12.97
C ASN A 88 -9.05 13.02 13.50
N VAL A 89 -9.95 13.44 14.38
CA VAL A 89 -11.02 12.56 14.91
C VAL A 89 -12.16 12.53 13.90
N VAL A 90 -12.29 11.40 13.21
CA VAL A 90 -13.42 11.15 12.32
C VAL A 90 -14.17 9.92 12.86
N ASN A 91 -15.48 10.02 13.03
CA ASN A 91 -16.32 8.96 13.62
C ASN A 91 -15.78 8.40 14.94
N ASN A 92 -15.39 9.30 15.83
CA ASN A 92 -14.88 8.98 17.18
C ASN A 92 -13.55 8.19 17.21
N ALA A 93 -12.78 8.19 16.11
CA ALA A 93 -11.47 7.54 16.03
C ALA A 93 -10.44 8.42 15.34
N LYS A 94 -9.23 8.53 15.92
CA LYS A 94 -8.08 9.19 15.31
C LYS A 94 -7.39 8.22 14.34
N ARG A 95 -7.73 8.29 13.06
CA ARG A 95 -7.17 7.36 12.05
C ARG A 95 -6.79 8.04 10.74
N TRP A 96 -7.17 9.31 10.59
CA TRP A 96 -7.05 10.03 9.33
C TRP A 96 -6.14 11.24 9.47
N ILE A 97 -5.36 11.50 8.44
CA ILE A 97 -4.58 12.75 8.26
C ILE A 97 -5.17 13.45 7.05
N GLU A 98 -5.50 14.73 7.19
CA GLU A 98 -5.89 15.57 6.06
C GLU A 98 -4.65 16.00 5.29
N VAL A 99 -4.60 15.61 4.03
CA VAL A 99 -3.55 16.04 3.10
C VAL A 99 -4.17 17.01 2.12
N PRO A 100 -3.64 18.24 2.00
CA PRO A 100 -4.11 19.19 1.00
C PRO A 100 -4.13 18.54 -0.38
N VAL A 101 -5.20 18.77 -1.17
CA VAL A 101 -5.40 18.26 -2.53
C VAL A 101 -5.87 16.77 -2.60
N ILE A 102 -5.31 15.87 -1.79
CA ILE A 102 -5.64 14.43 -1.84
C ILE A 102 -6.86 14.12 -0.97
N GLY A 103 -7.07 14.90 0.11
CA GLY A 103 -8.14 14.68 1.08
C GLY A 103 -7.68 13.86 2.28
N GLN A 104 -8.57 13.03 2.81
CA GLN A 104 -8.29 12.22 4.00
C GLN A 104 -7.47 10.98 3.62
N LEU A 105 -6.30 10.83 4.21
CA LEU A 105 -5.40 9.71 4.04
C LEU A 105 -5.35 8.90 5.35
N GLN A 106 -5.49 7.59 5.24
CA GLN A 106 -5.39 6.68 6.37
C GLN A 106 -4.04 5.96 6.33
N PRO A 107 -3.07 6.32 7.19
CA PRO A 107 -1.74 5.71 7.18
C PRO A 107 -1.73 4.20 7.42
N SER A 108 -2.69 3.67 8.18
CA SER A 108 -2.79 2.22 8.39
C SER A 108 -2.98 1.39 7.11
N GLU A 109 -3.50 1.98 6.02
CA GLU A 109 -3.58 1.28 4.73
C GLU A 109 -2.18 1.03 4.15
N PHE A 110 -1.27 2.00 4.28
CA PHE A 110 0.13 1.85 3.86
C PHE A 110 0.91 0.92 4.76
N VAL A 111 0.60 0.94 6.08
CA VAL A 111 1.22 0.04 7.06
C VAL A 111 0.95 -1.42 6.73
N LYS A 112 -0.24 -1.77 6.26
CA LYS A 112 -0.56 -3.14 5.82
C LYS A 112 0.41 -3.61 4.71
N ILE A 113 0.68 -2.75 3.74
CA ILE A 113 1.63 -3.05 2.64
C ILE A 113 3.05 -3.20 3.19
N GLY A 114 3.47 -2.28 4.06
CA GLY A 114 4.77 -2.33 4.71
C GLY A 114 4.97 -3.60 5.54
N LEU A 115 3.94 -4.05 6.26
CA LEU A 115 3.97 -5.31 6.99
C LEU A 115 4.12 -6.52 6.06
N ILE A 116 3.39 -6.57 4.94
CA ILE A 116 3.54 -7.65 3.95
C ILE A 116 4.98 -7.72 3.45
N VAL A 117 5.60 -6.60 3.12
CA VAL A 117 7.00 -6.54 2.67
C VAL A 117 7.95 -7.02 3.78
N THR A 118 7.74 -6.55 5.01
CA THR A 118 8.59 -6.92 6.16
C THR A 118 8.48 -8.40 6.49
N PHE A 119 7.26 -8.97 6.49
CA PHE A 119 7.07 -10.40 6.71
C PHE A 119 7.67 -11.24 5.59
N SER A 120 7.50 -10.84 4.33
CA SER A 120 8.11 -11.52 3.19
C SER A 120 9.62 -11.59 3.33
N TRP A 121 10.26 -10.48 3.72
CA TRP A 121 11.70 -10.45 4.01
C TRP A 121 12.07 -11.35 5.20
N TYR A 122 11.30 -11.28 6.29
CA TYR A 122 11.56 -12.06 7.50
C TYR A 122 11.50 -13.55 7.21
N PHE A 123 10.42 -14.02 6.59
CA PHE A 123 10.26 -15.44 6.28
C PHE A 123 11.26 -15.94 5.23
N MET A 124 11.62 -15.11 4.26
CA MET A 124 12.67 -15.46 3.30
C MET A 124 14.02 -15.63 4.00
N LYS A 125 14.34 -14.76 4.95
CA LYS A 125 15.61 -14.81 5.69
C LYS A 125 15.69 -16.00 6.64
N TYR A 126 14.57 -16.38 7.26
CA TYR A 126 14.52 -17.45 8.28
C TYR A 126 13.78 -18.70 7.79
N GLN A 127 13.72 -18.93 6.48
CA GLN A 127 12.98 -20.06 5.88
C GLN A 127 13.38 -21.42 6.43
N GLU A 128 14.66 -21.63 6.75
CA GLU A 128 15.16 -22.90 7.34
C GLU A 128 14.71 -23.12 8.79
N ARG A 129 14.32 -22.06 9.48
CA ARG A 129 13.92 -22.07 10.89
C ARG A 129 12.44 -21.78 11.10
N ILE A 130 11.63 -21.83 10.04
CA ILE A 130 10.22 -21.46 10.08
C ILE A 130 9.41 -22.36 11.05
N ASN A 131 9.86 -23.61 11.26
CA ASN A 131 9.23 -24.56 12.18
C ASN A 131 9.58 -24.31 13.67
N GLN A 132 10.50 -23.39 13.96
CA GLN A 132 10.84 -23.04 15.33
C GLN A 132 9.81 -22.08 15.90
N VAL A 133 9.28 -22.39 17.08
CA VAL A 133 8.30 -21.57 17.80
C VAL A 133 8.82 -20.13 18.01
N SER A 134 10.11 -19.96 18.25
CA SER A 134 10.75 -18.64 18.40
C SER A 134 10.62 -17.80 17.16
N THR A 135 10.78 -18.38 15.96
CA THR A 135 10.66 -17.65 14.69
C THR A 135 9.22 -17.15 14.48
N VAL A 136 8.25 -18.00 14.78
CA VAL A 136 6.83 -17.63 14.68
C VAL A 136 6.43 -16.60 15.74
N ALA A 137 6.95 -16.74 16.97
CA ALA A 137 6.68 -15.81 18.05
C ALA A 137 7.22 -14.40 17.77
N ILE A 138 8.43 -14.30 17.19
CA ILE A 138 9.00 -13.00 16.78
C ILE A 138 8.17 -12.39 15.64
N ALA A 139 7.74 -13.19 14.66
CA ALA A 139 6.86 -12.70 13.60
C ALA A 139 5.54 -12.17 14.18
N ALA A 140 4.92 -12.90 15.11
CA ALA A 140 3.71 -12.45 15.80
C ALA A 140 3.93 -11.16 16.60
N ALA A 141 5.07 -11.02 17.28
CA ALA A 141 5.42 -9.80 18.03
C ALA A 141 5.64 -8.57 17.12
N LEU A 142 6.12 -8.77 15.89
CA LEU A 142 6.24 -7.70 14.91
C LEU A 142 4.88 -7.21 14.37
N PHE A 143 3.85 -8.06 14.47
CA PHE A 143 2.50 -7.73 14.03
C PHE A 143 1.64 -7.09 15.13
N ALA A 144 1.92 -7.38 16.40
CA ALA A 144 1.16 -6.90 17.57
C ALA A 144 1.41 -5.43 17.87
#